data_7ad2cd2b42adac153cd8abd26b3bd1f4
#
_entry.id   7ad2cd2b42adac153cd8abd26b3bd1f4
#
_cell.length_a   1.000
_cell.length_b   1.000
_cell.length_c   1.000
_cell.angle_alpha   90.00
_cell.angle_beta   90.00
_cell.angle_gamma   90.00
#
_symmetry.space_group_name_H-M   'P 1'
#
loop_
_entity.id
_entity.type
_entity.pdbx_description
1 polymer ?
#
loop_
_entity_poly.entity_id
_entity_poly.type
_entity_poly.pdbx_seq_one_letter_code
_entity_poly.pdbx_strand_id
1 'polypeptide(L)'
;MQQVGAEISENQKLHQAGAEIEFPAIFGFVPWRHHVEIVTKCKTIEEALFYVRKTIEESWSRSTLVDCIKANLYQSSGNALTNFAENIPAIQGKLAQEIVKDTYDFGFVSLPVGYDEEELEDALEQNITRFLLELGSGFAFIGRQKELIVAGKTRKIDMLFYHIKLRCYVVVELKAVSFEPEFAGKLNFYVNAVNELMKSESDNPTIGLLICKDKDQTEVQWAFQGIKTPMGVATYDNIRLQEIESQLPSEEAIQKRLEQAEEYISKLKEKNK
;
A
#
# COMPACT_ATOMS: atom_id res chain seq x y z
N MET A 1 27.70 5.86 23.68
CA MET A 1 26.26 6.17 23.74
C MET A 1 25.58 4.92 24.23
N GLN A 2 25.14 4.94 25.49
CA GLN A 2 24.52 3.79 26.14
C GLN A 2 23.13 3.55 25.57
N GLN A 3 22.86 2.30 25.27
CA GLN A 3 21.55 1.79 24.93
C GLN A 3 20.53 2.21 26.00
N VAL A 4 19.50 2.96 25.60
CA VAL A 4 18.28 3.13 26.38
C VAL A 4 17.45 1.87 26.15
N GLY A 5 17.95 0.74 26.68
CA GLY A 5 17.19 -0.46 26.96
C GLY A 5 16.75 -0.40 28.41
N ALA A 6 16.03 0.64 28.79
CA ALA A 6 15.34 0.61 30.06
C ALA A 6 14.17 -0.38 29.90
N GLU A 7 14.23 -1.49 30.63
CA GLU A 7 13.07 -2.27 30.99
C GLU A 7 11.99 -1.30 31.47
N ILE A 8 10.99 -1.06 30.61
CA ILE A 8 9.81 -0.31 30.99
C ILE A 8 9.07 -1.22 31.97
N SER A 9 9.22 -0.92 33.25
CA SER A 9 8.46 -1.62 34.30
C SER A 9 6.98 -1.49 33.94
N GLU A 10 6.34 -2.61 33.78
CA GLU A 10 4.91 -2.72 33.59
C GLU A 10 4.21 -1.97 34.74
N ASN A 11 3.28 -1.09 34.39
CA ASN A 11 2.26 -0.50 35.24
C ASN A 11 2.62 0.73 36.07
N GLN A 12 2.53 1.91 35.46
CA GLN A 12 2.18 3.10 36.24
C GLN A 12 0.66 3.14 36.45
N LYS A 13 0.24 2.87 37.68
CA LYS A 13 -1.17 2.98 38.10
C LYS A 13 -1.52 4.44 38.35
N LEU A 14 -2.48 4.96 37.62
CA LEU A 14 -3.09 6.27 37.88
C LEU A 14 -4.35 6.06 38.75
N HIS A 15 -4.27 6.51 40.00
CA HIS A 15 -5.40 6.51 40.90
C HIS A 15 -6.34 7.70 40.61
N GLN A 16 -7.50 7.45 40.02
CA GLN A 16 -8.66 8.33 40.14
C GLN A 16 -9.70 7.68 41.07
N ALA A 17 -10.47 8.50 41.80
CA ALA A 17 -11.37 8.06 42.85
C ALA A 17 -12.21 6.84 42.46
N GLY A 18 -11.84 5.66 42.93
CA GLY A 18 -12.64 4.43 42.89
C GLY A 18 -12.30 3.40 41.82
N ALA A 19 -11.34 3.65 40.90
CA ALA A 19 -10.91 2.63 39.94
C ALA A 19 -9.39 2.73 39.66
N GLU A 20 -8.66 1.63 39.81
CA GLU A 20 -7.29 1.52 39.29
C GLU A 20 -7.35 1.39 37.76
N ILE A 21 -6.96 2.44 37.05
CA ILE A 21 -6.81 2.40 35.59
C ILE A 21 -5.33 2.13 35.30
N GLU A 22 -5.03 0.94 34.79
CA GLU A 22 -3.70 0.65 34.22
C GLU A 22 -3.56 1.38 32.87
N PHE A 23 -2.73 2.41 32.85
CA PHE A 23 -2.47 3.17 31.63
C PHE A 23 -1.18 2.66 30.95
N PRO A 24 -1.20 2.23 29.67
CA PRO A 24 0.00 1.73 29.01
C PRO A 24 1.11 2.80 29.01
N ALA A 25 2.31 2.46 29.53
CA ALA A 25 3.45 3.40 29.64
C ALA A 25 3.82 4.03 28.28
N ILE A 26 3.57 3.34 27.19
CA ILE A 26 3.81 3.81 25.82
C ILE A 26 3.11 5.15 25.51
N PHE A 27 2.00 5.46 26.16
CA PHE A 27 1.29 6.74 25.97
C PHE A 27 2.10 7.95 26.42
N GLY A 28 3.03 7.78 27.39
CA GLY A 28 3.89 8.86 27.87
C GLY A 28 4.90 9.38 26.83
N PHE A 29 5.15 8.62 25.77
CA PHE A 29 6.11 8.98 24.72
C PHE A 29 5.48 9.72 23.53
N VAL A 30 4.17 9.92 23.54
CA VAL A 30 3.43 10.60 22.46
C VAL A 30 2.99 11.99 22.94
N PRO A 31 3.21 13.06 22.15
CA PRO A 31 2.78 14.40 22.53
C PRO A 31 1.27 14.52 22.73
N TRP A 32 0.80 15.31 23.68
CA TRP A 32 -0.62 15.46 24.04
C TRP A 32 -1.54 15.73 22.84
N ARG A 33 -1.12 16.57 21.90
CA ARG A 33 -1.93 16.89 20.72
C ARG A 33 -2.15 15.68 19.79
N HIS A 34 -1.23 14.73 19.74
CA HIS A 34 -1.43 13.46 19.01
C HIS A 34 -2.46 12.59 19.74
N HIS A 35 -2.40 12.52 21.07
CA HIS A 35 -3.43 11.79 21.84
C HIS A 35 -4.83 12.33 21.58
N VAL A 36 -5.01 13.65 21.50
CA VAL A 36 -6.30 14.25 21.16
C VAL A 36 -6.80 13.74 19.81
N GLU A 37 -5.94 13.71 18.78
CA GLU A 37 -6.32 13.17 17.46
C GLU A 37 -6.68 11.68 17.51
N ILE A 38 -5.87 10.88 18.19
CA ILE A 38 -6.10 9.43 18.32
C ILE A 38 -7.42 9.16 19.03
N VAL A 39 -7.63 9.73 20.22
CA VAL A 39 -8.83 9.47 21.03
C VAL A 39 -10.12 9.97 20.35
N THR A 40 -10.04 11.04 19.58
CA THR A 40 -11.22 11.59 18.90
C THR A 40 -11.58 10.88 17.60
N LYS A 41 -10.62 10.19 16.97
CA LYS A 41 -10.82 9.62 15.62
C LYS A 41 -10.79 8.11 15.58
N CYS A 42 -10.06 7.45 16.49
CA CYS A 42 -10.04 5.98 16.57
C CYS A 42 -11.29 5.43 17.24
N LYS A 43 -11.77 4.30 16.75
CA LYS A 43 -13.02 3.68 17.22
C LYS A 43 -12.78 2.58 18.26
N THR A 44 -11.59 1.97 18.27
CA THR A 44 -11.22 0.89 19.18
C THR A 44 -9.91 1.19 19.89
N ILE A 45 -9.68 0.48 21.01
CA ILE A 45 -8.43 0.60 21.79
C ILE A 45 -7.25 0.07 20.96
N GLU A 46 -7.44 -1.02 20.24
CA GLU A 46 -6.43 -1.64 19.36
C GLU A 46 -5.97 -0.67 18.29
N GLU A 47 -6.92 0.00 17.62
CA GLU A 47 -6.64 1.05 16.65
C GLU A 47 -5.86 2.21 17.27
N ALA A 48 -6.28 2.69 18.43
CA ALA A 48 -5.60 3.76 19.15
C ALA A 48 -4.16 3.37 19.53
N LEU A 49 -3.95 2.16 20.04
CA LEU A 49 -2.63 1.63 20.39
C LEU A 49 -1.74 1.45 19.15
N PHE A 50 -2.31 1.05 18.02
CA PHE A 50 -1.59 0.98 16.76
C PHE A 50 -1.03 2.36 16.37
N TYR A 51 -1.85 3.41 16.36
CA TYR A 51 -1.41 4.76 16.02
C TYR A 51 -0.44 5.35 17.04
N VAL A 52 -0.57 5.04 18.32
CA VAL A 52 0.41 5.40 19.36
C VAL A 52 1.77 4.78 19.04
N ARG A 53 1.83 3.47 18.79
CA ARG A 53 3.08 2.77 18.44
C ARG A 53 3.70 3.33 17.16
N LYS A 54 2.92 3.47 16.10
CA LYS A 54 3.39 4.01 14.82
C LYS A 54 3.90 5.46 14.96
N THR A 55 3.25 6.28 15.75
CA THR A 55 3.71 7.65 16.03
C THR A 55 5.10 7.66 16.64
N ILE A 56 5.39 6.74 17.57
CA ILE A 56 6.69 6.63 18.22
C ILE A 56 7.75 6.06 17.27
N GLU A 57 7.45 4.93 16.64
CA GLU A 57 8.36 4.20 15.76
C GLU A 57 8.80 5.03 14.55
N GLU A 58 7.86 5.76 13.96
CA GLU A 58 8.07 6.53 12.74
C GLU A 58 8.25 8.04 13.01
N SER A 59 8.24 8.45 14.27
CA SER A 59 8.36 9.86 14.69
C SER A 59 7.40 10.79 13.96
N TRP A 60 6.13 10.37 13.80
CA TRP A 60 5.14 11.12 13.05
C TRP A 60 4.85 12.49 13.62
N SER A 61 4.78 13.47 12.74
CA SER A 61 4.18 14.76 13.07
C SER A 61 2.67 14.60 13.29
N ARG A 62 2.03 15.58 13.96
CA ARG A 62 0.57 15.58 14.13
C ARG A 62 -0.16 15.53 12.78
N SER A 63 0.31 16.26 11.76
CA SER A 63 -0.30 16.24 10.43
C SER A 63 -0.19 14.86 9.79
N THR A 64 0.99 14.24 9.83
CA THR A 64 1.22 12.88 9.33
C THR A 64 0.31 11.87 10.01
N LEU A 65 0.20 11.93 11.36
CA LEU A 65 -0.71 11.06 12.10
C LEU A 65 -2.18 11.23 11.65
N VAL A 66 -2.64 12.48 11.50
CA VAL A 66 -4.02 12.76 11.05
C VAL A 66 -4.26 12.22 9.64
N ASP A 67 -3.30 12.36 8.75
CA ASP A 67 -3.42 11.87 7.38
C ASP A 67 -3.41 10.32 7.36
N CYS A 68 -2.58 9.67 8.17
CA CYS A 68 -2.59 8.20 8.32
C CYS A 68 -3.92 7.68 8.92
N ILE A 69 -4.52 8.40 9.88
CA ILE A 69 -5.83 8.02 10.43
C ILE A 69 -6.93 8.18 9.35
N LYS A 70 -6.90 9.27 8.57
CA LYS A 70 -7.86 9.48 7.48
C LYS A 70 -7.74 8.43 6.38
N ALA A 71 -6.51 8.04 6.04
CA ALA A 71 -6.21 6.98 5.10
C ALA A 71 -6.52 5.57 5.65
N ASN A 72 -7.05 5.49 6.90
CA ASN A 72 -7.43 4.24 7.55
C ASN A 72 -6.28 3.20 7.60
N LEU A 73 -5.05 3.69 7.85
CA LEU A 73 -3.83 2.87 7.84
C LEU A 73 -3.93 1.65 8.77
N TYR A 74 -4.64 1.74 9.89
CA TYR A 74 -4.85 0.62 10.81
C TYR A 74 -5.50 -0.57 10.12
N GLN A 75 -6.55 -0.34 9.33
CA GLN A 75 -7.26 -1.41 8.64
C GLN A 75 -6.50 -1.95 7.42
N SER A 76 -5.71 -1.13 6.76
CA SER A 76 -4.91 -1.55 5.61
C SER A 76 -3.59 -2.23 5.98
N SER A 77 -3.08 -2.02 7.21
CA SER A 77 -1.81 -2.57 7.66
C SER A 77 -1.93 -4.02 8.13
N GLY A 78 -1.03 -4.86 7.67
CA GLY A 78 -0.91 -6.25 8.14
C GLY A 78 -1.99 -7.22 7.63
N ASN A 79 -2.96 -6.77 6.85
CA ASN A 79 -4.05 -7.60 6.34
C ASN A 79 -3.81 -8.12 4.92
N ALA A 80 -2.72 -7.73 4.27
CA ALA A 80 -2.37 -8.25 2.95
C ALA A 80 -2.31 -9.77 2.95
N LEU A 81 -2.81 -10.38 1.88
CA LEU A 81 -2.69 -11.82 1.68
C LEU A 81 -1.26 -12.17 1.33
N THR A 82 -0.57 -12.85 2.22
CA THR A 82 0.84 -13.22 2.07
C THR A 82 1.08 -14.67 2.47
N ASN A 83 2.20 -15.23 2.00
CA ASN A 83 2.73 -16.51 2.46
C ASN A 83 3.97 -16.33 3.37
N PHE A 84 4.14 -15.17 3.99
CA PHE A 84 5.33 -14.83 4.77
C PHE A 84 5.54 -15.72 5.99
N ALA A 85 4.46 -16.11 6.67
CA ALA A 85 4.53 -16.94 7.87
C ALA A 85 5.22 -18.29 7.61
N GLU A 86 5.11 -18.81 6.38
CA GLU A 86 5.68 -20.10 5.99
C GLU A 86 7.11 -19.98 5.43
N ASN A 87 7.46 -18.81 4.88
CA ASN A 87 8.66 -18.64 4.04
C ASN A 87 9.71 -17.66 4.59
N ILE A 88 9.40 -16.95 5.68
CA ILE A 88 10.31 -16.01 6.34
C ILE A 88 10.45 -16.38 7.83
N PRO A 89 11.64 -16.26 8.45
CA PRO A 89 11.80 -16.45 9.89
C PRO A 89 10.81 -15.58 10.68
N ALA A 90 10.24 -16.11 11.77
CA ALA A 90 9.08 -15.55 12.47
C ALA A 90 9.17 -14.05 12.83
N ILE A 91 10.35 -13.57 13.25
CA ILE A 91 10.54 -12.15 13.61
C ILE A 91 10.48 -11.26 12.35
N GLN A 92 11.15 -11.69 11.28
CA GLN A 92 11.16 -10.95 10.01
C GLN A 92 9.83 -11.06 9.29
N GLY A 93 9.15 -12.21 9.37
CA GLY A 93 7.83 -12.45 8.80
C GLY A 93 6.76 -11.53 9.39
N LYS A 94 6.79 -11.30 10.71
CA LYS A 94 5.90 -10.33 11.36
C LYS A 94 6.16 -8.91 10.85
N LEU A 95 7.43 -8.48 10.79
CA LEU A 95 7.77 -7.16 10.28
C LEU A 95 7.41 -7.02 8.79
N ALA A 96 7.66 -8.05 7.97
CA ALA A 96 7.28 -8.06 6.56
C ALA A 96 5.75 -7.95 6.40
N GLN A 97 4.98 -8.66 7.23
CA GLN A 97 3.52 -8.58 7.22
C GLN A 97 3.01 -7.18 7.62
N GLU A 98 3.65 -6.53 8.59
CA GLU A 98 3.26 -5.20 9.06
C GLU A 98 3.52 -4.09 8.04
N ILE A 99 4.51 -4.26 7.16
CA ILE A 99 4.87 -3.24 6.16
C ILE A 99 4.11 -3.37 4.84
N VAL A 100 3.46 -4.51 4.59
CA VAL A 100 2.64 -4.72 3.38
C VAL A 100 1.19 -4.40 3.70
N LYS A 101 0.63 -3.45 2.97
CA LYS A 101 -0.77 -3.07 3.09
C LYS A 101 -1.65 -4.02 2.29
N ASP A 102 -2.90 -4.16 2.72
CA ASP A 102 -3.92 -4.87 1.94
C ASP A 102 -4.37 -4.06 0.72
N THR A 103 -4.49 -2.73 0.91
CA THR A 103 -4.87 -1.78 -0.14
C THR A 103 -3.98 -0.54 -0.07
N TYR A 104 -3.49 -0.10 -1.21
CA TYR A 104 -2.72 1.12 -1.39
C TYR A 104 -3.60 2.24 -1.93
N ASP A 105 -3.41 3.48 -1.46
CA ASP A 105 -4.09 4.67 -2.00
C ASP A 105 -3.26 5.29 -3.13
N PHE A 106 -3.71 5.12 -4.37
CA PHE A 106 -3.13 5.75 -5.55
C PHE A 106 -3.92 7.00 -6.00
N GLY A 107 -4.75 7.58 -5.15
CA GLY A 107 -5.47 8.83 -5.42
C GLY A 107 -4.58 10.04 -5.70
N PHE A 108 -3.27 9.92 -5.48
CA PHE A 108 -2.29 10.96 -5.81
C PHE A 108 -1.83 10.96 -7.28
N VAL A 109 -2.12 9.91 -8.06
CA VAL A 109 -1.83 9.85 -9.49
C VAL A 109 -3.09 10.13 -10.30
N SER A 110 -2.91 10.81 -11.45
CA SER A 110 -3.97 11.02 -12.43
C SER A 110 -3.81 9.99 -13.52
N LEU A 111 -4.80 9.10 -13.63
CA LEU A 111 -4.84 8.05 -14.64
C LEU A 111 -5.99 8.33 -15.64
N PRO A 112 -5.80 8.08 -16.95
CA PRO A 112 -6.89 8.16 -17.91
C PRO A 112 -7.90 7.03 -17.67
N VAL A 113 -9.12 7.18 -18.19
CA VAL A 113 -10.10 6.10 -18.18
C VAL A 113 -9.61 4.96 -19.08
N GLY A 114 -9.59 3.74 -18.52
CA GLY A 114 -9.13 2.56 -19.27
C GLY A 114 -7.61 2.44 -19.39
N TYR A 115 -6.86 3.09 -18.46
CA TYR A 115 -5.40 3.01 -18.40
C TYR A 115 -4.89 1.57 -18.37
N ASP A 116 -3.70 1.37 -18.91
CA ASP A 116 -2.97 0.12 -18.88
C ASP A 116 -1.86 0.09 -17.78
N GLU A 117 -1.10 -0.99 -17.76
CA GLU A 117 -0.03 -1.18 -16.78
C GLU A 117 1.12 -0.18 -16.96
N GLU A 118 1.47 0.17 -18.20
CA GLU A 118 2.55 1.11 -18.51
C GLU A 118 2.19 2.53 -18.05
N GLU A 119 0.95 2.96 -18.27
CA GLU A 119 0.43 4.25 -17.81
C GLU A 119 0.38 4.33 -16.27
N LEU A 120 0.03 3.23 -15.60
CA LEU A 120 0.07 3.14 -14.14
C LEU A 120 1.51 3.24 -13.60
N GLU A 121 2.44 2.50 -14.19
CA GLU A 121 3.85 2.55 -13.83
C GLU A 121 4.45 3.95 -14.03
N ASP A 122 4.18 4.60 -15.18
CA ASP A 122 4.62 5.94 -15.49
C ASP A 122 4.11 6.96 -14.47
N ALA A 123 2.83 6.88 -14.12
CA ALA A 123 2.21 7.77 -13.16
C ALA A 123 2.80 7.61 -11.75
N LEU A 124 3.10 6.38 -11.32
CA LEU A 124 3.73 6.10 -10.03
C LEU A 124 5.20 6.54 -10.01
N GLU A 125 5.95 6.35 -11.09
CA GLU A 125 7.34 6.82 -11.19
C GLU A 125 7.43 8.34 -11.16
N GLN A 126 6.58 9.06 -11.89
CA GLN A 126 6.49 10.52 -11.84
C GLN A 126 6.15 11.06 -10.46
N ASN A 127 5.45 10.26 -9.65
CA ASN A 127 5.08 10.55 -8.28
C ASN A 127 5.83 9.69 -7.25
N ILE A 128 7.05 9.25 -7.55
CA ILE A 128 7.80 8.25 -6.75
C ILE A 128 7.90 8.63 -5.27
N THR A 129 8.04 9.90 -4.93
CA THR A 129 8.09 10.35 -3.53
C THR A 129 6.79 10.03 -2.80
N ARG A 130 5.63 10.24 -3.43
CA ARG A 130 4.32 9.92 -2.86
C ARG A 130 4.11 8.41 -2.80
N PHE A 131 4.55 7.69 -3.82
CA PHE A 131 4.49 6.24 -3.82
C PHE A 131 5.35 5.64 -2.71
N LEU A 132 6.55 6.14 -2.46
CA LEU A 132 7.39 5.71 -1.33
C LEU A 132 6.73 6.01 0.02
N LEU A 133 6.06 7.14 0.17
CA LEU A 133 5.29 7.45 1.38
C LEU A 133 4.10 6.50 1.55
N GLU A 134 3.46 6.13 0.45
CA GLU A 134 2.36 5.17 0.45
C GLU A 134 2.84 3.74 0.75
N LEU A 135 3.97 3.31 0.22
CA LEU A 135 4.59 2.03 0.57
C LEU A 135 4.97 1.96 2.06
N GLY A 136 5.33 3.09 2.65
CA GLY A 136 5.70 3.19 4.06
C GLY A 136 7.20 3.39 4.28
N SER A 137 7.61 3.46 5.56
CA SER A 137 8.98 3.76 5.90
C SER A 137 9.92 2.58 5.67
N GLY A 138 11.13 2.89 5.23
CA GLY A 138 12.18 1.90 5.01
C GLY A 138 12.32 1.43 3.56
N PHE A 139 11.47 1.83 2.66
CA PHE A 139 11.61 1.56 1.24
C PHE A 139 12.58 2.55 0.57
N ALA A 140 13.50 2.03 -0.22
CA ALA A 140 14.39 2.78 -1.09
C ALA A 140 14.16 2.32 -2.54
N PHE A 141 13.86 3.26 -3.44
CA PHE A 141 13.63 2.96 -4.86
C PHE A 141 14.96 2.70 -5.56
N ILE A 142 15.06 1.55 -6.25
CA ILE A 142 16.23 1.16 -7.04
C ILE A 142 16.01 1.49 -8.51
N GLY A 143 14.83 1.25 -9.04
CA GLY A 143 14.51 1.56 -10.42
C GLY A 143 13.22 0.92 -10.91
N ARG A 144 12.74 1.44 -12.03
CA ARG A 144 11.63 0.93 -12.82
C ARG A 144 12.15 0.16 -14.03
N GLN A 145 11.39 -0.79 -14.54
CA GLN A 145 11.71 -1.61 -15.71
C GLN A 145 13.14 -2.18 -15.66
N LYS A 146 13.50 -2.64 -14.43
CA LYS A 146 14.86 -3.14 -14.18
C LYS A 146 15.12 -4.42 -14.98
N GLU A 147 16.09 -4.34 -15.89
CA GLU A 147 16.46 -5.47 -16.73
C GLU A 147 17.30 -6.51 -15.98
N LEU A 148 16.90 -7.76 -16.10
CA LEU A 148 17.64 -8.95 -15.67
C LEU A 148 17.85 -9.88 -16.86
N ILE A 149 19.05 -10.42 -16.99
CA ILE A 149 19.37 -11.42 -18.03
C ILE A 149 19.32 -12.80 -17.38
N VAL A 150 18.32 -13.59 -17.75
CA VAL A 150 18.13 -14.96 -17.25
C VAL A 150 18.13 -15.92 -18.42
N ALA A 151 19.03 -16.88 -18.43
CA ALA A 151 19.20 -17.86 -19.52
C ALA A 151 19.28 -17.20 -20.92
N GLY A 152 20.00 -16.08 -21.02
CA GLY A 152 20.18 -15.32 -22.27
C GLY A 152 18.97 -14.51 -22.73
N LYS A 153 17.91 -14.44 -21.93
CA LYS A 153 16.71 -13.65 -22.22
C LYS A 153 16.62 -12.46 -21.27
N THR A 154 16.38 -11.28 -21.83
CA THR A 154 16.09 -10.07 -21.04
C THR A 154 14.69 -10.15 -20.45
N ARG A 155 14.60 -9.89 -19.15
CA ARG A 155 13.37 -9.81 -18.37
C ARG A 155 13.34 -8.45 -17.66
N LYS A 156 12.18 -7.86 -17.53
CA LYS A 156 12.01 -6.55 -16.90
C LYS A 156 11.09 -6.68 -15.70
N ILE A 157 11.55 -6.13 -14.59
CA ILE A 157 10.78 -5.99 -13.36
C ILE A 157 10.11 -4.62 -13.40
N ASP A 158 8.81 -4.53 -13.14
CA ASP A 158 8.06 -3.27 -13.19
C ASP A 158 8.71 -2.25 -12.25
N MET A 159 8.81 -2.56 -10.95
CA MET A 159 9.52 -1.71 -9.99
C MET A 159 10.33 -2.54 -8.99
N LEU A 160 11.54 -2.09 -8.70
CA LEU A 160 12.44 -2.72 -7.74
C LEU A 160 12.77 -1.75 -6.61
N PHE A 161 12.61 -2.21 -5.38
CA PHE A 161 12.96 -1.50 -4.15
C PHE A 161 13.91 -2.30 -3.30
N TYR A 162 14.53 -1.64 -2.31
CA TYR A 162 15.22 -2.26 -1.20
C TYR A 162 14.61 -1.78 0.11
N HIS A 163 14.32 -2.71 1.01
CA HIS A 163 13.77 -2.37 2.32
C HIS A 163 14.86 -2.41 3.39
N ILE A 164 15.21 -1.22 3.93
CA ILE A 164 16.36 -1.01 4.79
C ILE A 164 16.27 -1.82 6.11
N LYS A 165 15.12 -1.79 6.79
CA LYS A 165 14.95 -2.49 8.08
C LYS A 165 14.93 -4.02 7.90
N LEU A 166 14.31 -4.51 6.83
CA LEU A 166 14.28 -5.94 6.49
C LEU A 166 15.57 -6.41 5.83
N ARG A 167 16.40 -5.51 5.31
CA ARG A 167 17.62 -5.82 4.56
C ARG A 167 17.35 -6.81 3.42
N CYS A 168 16.38 -6.49 2.58
CA CYS A 168 16.00 -7.32 1.45
C CYS A 168 15.54 -6.49 0.26
N TYR A 169 15.64 -7.04 -0.92
CA TYR A 169 14.98 -6.50 -2.10
C TYR A 169 13.47 -6.72 -2.02
N VAL A 170 12.72 -5.81 -2.62
CA VAL A 170 11.27 -5.93 -2.79
C VAL A 170 10.97 -5.74 -4.27
N VAL A 171 10.48 -6.80 -4.91
CA VAL A 171 10.00 -6.79 -6.29
C VAL A 171 8.53 -6.41 -6.27
N VAL A 172 8.18 -5.31 -6.91
CA VAL A 172 6.79 -4.88 -7.07
C VAL A 172 6.39 -5.11 -8.52
N GLU A 173 5.33 -5.88 -8.71
CA GLU A 173 4.67 -6.11 -9.99
C GLU A 173 3.31 -5.43 -9.94
N LEU A 174 2.98 -4.64 -10.95
CA LEU A 174 1.75 -3.87 -11.05
C LEU A 174 0.80 -4.49 -12.06
N LYS A 175 -0.49 -4.48 -11.77
CA LYS A 175 -1.55 -4.94 -12.67
C LYS A 175 -2.71 -3.96 -12.69
N ALA A 176 -3.08 -3.48 -13.88
CA ALA A 176 -4.23 -2.63 -14.09
C ALA A 176 -5.56 -3.41 -14.15
N VAL A 177 -5.52 -4.67 -13.82
CA VAL A 177 -6.65 -5.62 -13.82
C VAL A 177 -6.76 -6.35 -12.49
N SER A 178 -7.81 -7.14 -12.30
CA SER A 178 -7.98 -8.02 -11.15
C SER A 178 -6.89 -9.10 -11.12
N PHE A 179 -6.64 -9.67 -9.94
CA PHE A 179 -5.68 -10.75 -9.75
C PHE A 179 -6.00 -11.95 -10.65
N GLU A 180 -4.96 -12.52 -11.26
CA GLU A 180 -5.00 -13.79 -11.99
C GLU A 180 -3.88 -14.71 -11.46
N PRO A 181 -4.12 -16.04 -11.29
CA PRO A 181 -3.14 -16.98 -10.73
C PRO A 181 -1.79 -16.99 -11.46
N GLU A 182 -1.76 -16.68 -12.74
CA GLU A 182 -0.57 -16.60 -13.60
C GLU A 182 0.40 -15.53 -13.12
N PHE A 183 -0.10 -14.44 -12.52
CA PHE A 183 0.75 -13.35 -12.01
C PHE A 183 1.63 -13.82 -10.86
N ALA A 184 1.15 -14.76 -10.02
CA ALA A 184 1.94 -15.34 -8.95
C ALA A 184 3.16 -16.08 -9.51
N GLY A 185 3.03 -16.78 -10.63
CA GLY A 185 4.14 -17.46 -11.32
C GLY A 185 5.18 -16.47 -11.86
N LYS A 186 4.74 -15.37 -12.47
CA LYS A 186 5.62 -14.29 -12.97
C LYS A 186 6.40 -13.65 -11.82
N LEU A 187 5.70 -13.27 -10.74
CA LEU A 187 6.31 -12.66 -9.55
C LEU A 187 7.32 -13.61 -8.89
N ASN A 188 6.95 -14.89 -8.70
CA ASN A 188 7.84 -15.92 -8.16
C ASN A 188 9.13 -16.03 -8.96
N PHE A 189 9.04 -16.01 -10.30
CA PHE A 189 10.21 -16.03 -11.17
C PHE A 189 11.12 -14.81 -10.92
N TYR A 190 10.56 -13.60 -10.81
CA TYR A 190 11.34 -12.39 -10.58
C TYR A 190 11.99 -12.36 -9.20
N VAL A 191 11.29 -12.80 -8.15
CA VAL A 191 11.85 -12.90 -6.79
C VAL A 191 13.07 -13.84 -6.78
N ASN A 192 12.96 -15.01 -7.43
CA ASN A 192 14.08 -15.92 -7.55
C ASN A 192 15.23 -15.32 -8.38
N ALA A 193 14.94 -14.66 -9.49
CA ALA A 193 15.95 -14.01 -10.31
C ALA A 193 16.73 -12.92 -9.54
N VAL A 194 16.04 -12.11 -8.74
CA VAL A 194 16.70 -11.11 -7.87
C VAL A 194 17.53 -11.77 -6.78
N ASN A 195 17.05 -12.86 -6.17
CA ASN A 195 17.83 -13.63 -5.19
C ASN A 195 19.13 -14.15 -5.76
N GLU A 196 19.09 -14.69 -6.98
CA GLU A 196 20.27 -15.31 -7.61
C GLU A 196 21.25 -14.30 -8.21
N LEU A 197 20.74 -13.17 -8.74
CA LEU A 197 21.55 -12.24 -9.53
C LEU A 197 21.96 -10.96 -8.77
N MET A 198 21.20 -10.56 -7.74
CA MET A 198 21.39 -9.25 -7.11
C MET A 198 21.60 -9.34 -5.59
N LYS A 199 21.00 -10.32 -4.93
CA LYS A 199 21.04 -10.44 -3.48
C LYS A 199 22.47 -10.75 -3.01
N SER A 200 22.95 -10.01 -1.98
CA SER A 200 24.20 -10.34 -1.30
C SER A 200 23.99 -11.39 -0.20
N GLU A 201 25.07 -12.01 0.29
CA GLU A 201 25.01 -12.98 1.39
C GLU A 201 24.44 -12.38 2.68
N SER A 202 24.61 -11.08 2.86
CA SER A 202 24.12 -10.35 4.05
C SER A 202 22.66 -9.96 3.96
N ASP A 203 22.04 -10.12 2.80
CA ASP A 203 20.62 -9.76 2.60
C ASP A 203 19.71 -10.92 2.95
N ASN A 204 18.55 -10.59 3.45
CA ASN A 204 17.47 -11.54 3.65
C ASN A 204 16.80 -11.92 2.31
N PRO A 205 15.98 -12.96 2.26
CA PRO A 205 15.26 -13.34 1.06
C PRO A 205 14.45 -12.18 0.48
N THR A 206 14.50 -12.02 -0.84
CA THR A 206 13.71 -11.02 -1.57
C THR A 206 12.23 -11.27 -1.39
N ILE A 207 11.46 -10.22 -1.22
CA ILE A 207 10.01 -10.25 -1.10
C ILE A 207 9.39 -9.83 -2.43
N GLY A 208 8.37 -10.56 -2.89
CA GLY A 208 7.52 -10.17 -4.00
C GLY A 208 6.23 -9.50 -3.52
N LEU A 209 5.84 -8.42 -4.14
CA LEU A 209 4.58 -7.73 -3.91
C LEU A 209 3.86 -7.52 -5.24
N LEU A 210 2.72 -8.16 -5.40
CA LEU A 210 1.81 -7.92 -6.51
C LEU A 210 0.76 -6.91 -6.07
N ILE A 211 0.60 -5.82 -6.83
CA ILE A 211 -0.43 -4.81 -6.59
C ILE A 211 -1.37 -4.80 -7.80
N CYS A 212 -2.62 -5.17 -7.61
CA CYS A 212 -3.64 -5.31 -8.65
C CYS A 212 -4.90 -4.50 -8.33
N LYS A 213 -5.79 -4.36 -9.31
CA LYS A 213 -7.01 -3.56 -9.14
C LYS A 213 -7.99 -4.19 -8.15
N ASP A 214 -8.06 -5.53 -8.14
CA ASP A 214 -8.94 -6.30 -7.26
C ASP A 214 -8.40 -7.73 -7.08
N LYS A 215 -8.87 -8.45 -6.05
CA LYS A 215 -8.43 -9.83 -5.76
C LYS A 215 -9.51 -10.64 -5.07
N ASP A 216 -9.60 -11.94 -5.40
CA ASP A 216 -10.31 -12.92 -4.60
C ASP A 216 -9.36 -13.63 -3.64
N GLN A 217 -9.77 -13.75 -2.38
CA GLN A 217 -8.93 -14.34 -1.34
C GLN A 217 -8.60 -15.81 -1.62
N THR A 218 -9.57 -16.57 -2.13
CA THR A 218 -9.41 -18.00 -2.39
C THR A 218 -8.46 -18.25 -3.55
N GLU A 219 -8.59 -17.47 -4.62
CA GLU A 219 -7.69 -17.56 -5.78
C GLU A 219 -6.24 -17.25 -5.39
N VAL A 220 -6.01 -16.19 -4.60
CA VAL A 220 -4.67 -15.85 -4.12
C VAL A 220 -4.09 -16.97 -3.25
N GLN A 221 -4.88 -17.51 -2.30
CA GLN A 221 -4.43 -18.59 -1.44
C GLN A 221 -4.05 -19.84 -2.24
N TRP A 222 -4.85 -20.21 -3.23
CA TRP A 222 -4.54 -21.38 -4.07
C TRP A 222 -3.34 -21.14 -4.99
N ALA A 223 -3.22 -19.95 -5.56
CA ALA A 223 -2.07 -19.59 -6.38
C ALA A 223 -0.74 -19.62 -5.60
N PHE A 224 -0.79 -19.39 -4.28
CA PHE A 224 0.40 -19.40 -3.43
C PHE A 224 0.77 -20.79 -2.90
N GLN A 225 -0.12 -21.79 -3.05
CA GLN A 225 0.19 -23.14 -2.58
C GLN A 225 1.46 -23.72 -3.25
N GLY A 226 2.39 -24.18 -2.40
CA GLY A 226 3.65 -24.77 -2.85
C GLY A 226 4.73 -23.76 -3.28
N ILE A 227 4.43 -22.46 -3.29
CA ILE A 227 5.42 -21.42 -3.56
C ILE A 227 6.21 -21.13 -2.29
N LYS A 228 7.54 -21.28 -2.37
CA LYS A 228 8.46 -21.08 -1.24
C LYS A 228 9.06 -19.68 -1.16
N THR A 229 8.89 -18.86 -2.18
CA THR A 229 9.34 -17.46 -2.16
C THR A 229 8.35 -16.61 -1.37
N PRO A 230 8.84 -15.65 -0.56
CA PRO A 230 7.95 -14.74 0.18
C PRO A 230 7.22 -13.80 -0.77
N MET A 231 5.90 -13.89 -0.82
CA MET A 231 5.08 -13.06 -1.68
C MET A 231 3.82 -12.57 -0.97
N GLY A 232 3.33 -11.41 -1.42
CA GLY A 232 2.07 -10.83 -1.00
C GLY A 232 1.28 -10.27 -2.18
N VAL A 233 -0.05 -10.22 -2.03
CA VAL A 233 -0.97 -9.57 -2.96
C VAL A 233 -1.73 -8.47 -2.24
N ALA A 234 -1.69 -7.29 -2.81
CA ALA A 234 -2.42 -6.12 -2.39
C ALA A 234 -3.31 -5.60 -3.52
N THR A 235 -4.29 -4.79 -3.16
CA THR A 235 -5.06 -4.00 -4.13
C THR A 235 -4.63 -2.53 -4.09
N TYR A 236 -5.18 -1.72 -5.00
CA TYR A 236 -5.06 -0.28 -4.91
C TYR A 236 -6.40 0.39 -5.21
N ASP A 237 -6.62 1.53 -4.55
CA ASP A 237 -7.74 2.42 -4.79
C ASP A 237 -7.24 3.71 -5.44
N ASN A 238 -7.99 4.22 -6.42
CA ASN A 238 -7.83 5.57 -6.93
C ASN A 238 -9.17 6.31 -6.77
N ILE A 239 -9.43 6.79 -5.56
CA ILE A 239 -10.69 7.42 -5.18
C ILE A 239 -11.01 8.64 -6.06
N ARG A 240 -10.00 9.40 -6.51
CA ARG A 240 -10.20 10.55 -7.40
C ARG A 240 -10.75 10.15 -8.76
N LEU A 241 -10.32 9.02 -9.30
CA LEU A 241 -10.84 8.51 -10.56
C LEU A 241 -12.30 8.09 -10.40
N GLN A 242 -12.63 7.37 -9.32
CA GLN A 242 -13.99 6.94 -8.99
C GLN A 242 -14.93 8.16 -8.76
N GLU A 243 -14.45 9.20 -8.07
CA GLU A 243 -15.21 10.45 -7.90
C GLU A 243 -15.48 11.14 -9.23
N ILE A 244 -14.48 11.23 -10.11
CA ILE A 244 -14.61 11.82 -11.45
C ILE A 244 -15.57 10.98 -12.31
N GLU A 245 -15.40 9.66 -12.34
CA GLU A 245 -16.29 8.75 -13.09
C GLU A 245 -17.73 8.84 -12.61
N SER A 246 -17.96 8.96 -11.30
CA SER A 246 -19.30 9.11 -10.71
C SER A 246 -19.97 10.45 -11.03
N GLN A 247 -19.17 11.49 -11.32
CA GLN A 247 -19.66 12.83 -11.67
C GLN A 247 -19.83 13.01 -13.20
N LEU A 248 -19.25 12.14 -14.00
CA LEU A 248 -19.44 12.18 -15.44
C LEU A 248 -20.89 11.78 -15.78
N PRO A 249 -21.57 12.52 -16.68
CA PRO A 249 -22.86 12.09 -17.16
C PRO A 249 -22.74 10.74 -17.86
N SER A 250 -23.73 9.85 -17.66
CA SER A 250 -23.76 8.58 -18.40
C SER A 250 -23.74 8.82 -19.92
N GLU A 251 -23.23 7.84 -20.65
CA GLU A 251 -23.20 7.87 -22.14
C GLU A 251 -24.58 8.24 -22.73
N GLU A 252 -25.63 7.68 -22.17
CA GLU A 252 -27.02 7.98 -22.52
C GLU A 252 -27.39 9.45 -22.25
N ALA A 253 -26.92 10.02 -21.13
CA ALA A 253 -27.18 11.41 -20.80
C ALA A 253 -26.43 12.38 -21.73
N ILE A 254 -25.22 12.02 -22.15
CA ILE A 254 -24.45 12.77 -23.15
C ILE A 254 -25.14 12.70 -24.51
N GLN A 255 -25.55 11.51 -24.94
CA GLN A 255 -26.24 11.31 -26.21
C GLN A 255 -27.54 12.10 -26.29
N LYS A 256 -28.34 12.06 -25.23
CA LYS A 256 -29.61 12.84 -25.14
C LYS A 256 -29.36 14.36 -25.21
N ARG A 257 -28.26 14.87 -24.62
CA ARG A 257 -27.90 16.29 -24.73
C ARG A 257 -27.41 16.66 -26.12
N LEU A 258 -26.71 15.76 -26.82
CA LEU A 258 -26.30 15.96 -28.22
C LEU A 258 -27.51 16.04 -29.13
N GLU A 259 -28.47 15.12 -29.01
CA GLU A 259 -29.73 15.10 -29.80
C GLU A 259 -30.52 16.39 -29.55
N GLN A 260 -30.64 16.84 -28.29
CA GLN A 260 -31.31 18.11 -27.96
C GLN A 260 -30.60 19.33 -28.57
N ALA A 261 -29.27 19.34 -28.59
CA ALA A 261 -28.50 20.41 -29.20
C ALA A 261 -28.67 20.43 -30.74
N GLU A 262 -28.66 19.27 -31.38
CA GLU A 262 -28.90 19.15 -32.81
C GLU A 262 -30.30 19.62 -33.22
N GLU A 263 -31.34 19.23 -32.45
CA GLU A 263 -32.72 19.67 -32.65
C GLU A 263 -32.83 21.22 -32.49
N TYR A 264 -32.14 21.77 -31.47
CA TYR A 264 -32.11 23.22 -31.27
C TYR A 264 -31.44 23.97 -32.42
N ILE A 265 -30.33 23.46 -32.93
CA ILE A 265 -29.61 24.01 -34.09
C ILE A 265 -30.45 23.95 -35.36
N SER A 266 -31.18 22.85 -35.57
CA SER A 266 -32.12 22.68 -36.72
C SER A 266 -33.21 23.74 -36.67
N LYS A 267 -33.87 23.93 -35.52
CA LYS A 267 -34.93 24.95 -35.32
C LYS A 267 -34.41 26.37 -35.53
N LEU A 268 -33.15 26.65 -35.15
CA LEU A 268 -32.54 27.97 -35.44
C LEU A 268 -32.27 28.19 -36.93
N LYS A 269 -31.89 27.14 -37.67
CA LYS A 269 -31.67 27.23 -39.13
C LYS A 269 -32.97 27.42 -39.92
N GLU A 270 -34.09 26.86 -39.45
CA GLU A 270 -35.39 27.07 -40.02
C GLU A 270 -36.00 28.45 -39.78
N LYS A 271 -35.68 29.07 -38.66
CA LYS A 271 -36.12 30.42 -38.29
C LYS A 271 -35.36 31.54 -39.03
N ASN A 272 -34.22 31.26 -39.58
CA ASN A 272 -33.36 32.19 -40.29
C ASN A 272 -33.46 32.06 -41.83
N LYS A 273 -34.38 31.24 -42.32
CA LYS A 273 -34.80 31.16 -43.71
C LYS A 273 -36.16 31.90 -43.91
#